data_31cce2fce4f8e1ec33b5029650a8920e
#
_entry.id   31cce2fce4f8e1ec33b5029650a8920e
#
_cell.length_a   1.000
_cell.length_b   1.000
_cell.length_c   1.000
_cell.angle_alpha   90.00
_cell.angle_beta   90.00
_cell.angle_gamma   90.00
#
_symmetry.space_group_name_H-M   'P 1'
#
loop_
_entity.id
_entity.type
_entity.pdbx_description
1 polymer ?
#
loop_
_entity_poly.entity_id
_entity_poly.type
_entity_poly.pdbx_seq_one_letter_code
_entity_poly.pdbx_strand_id
1 'polypeptide(L)'
;MPITEKRTITPRPQAFRREKSKTREELMIDALSPNLTVMVKAVRKAGRRMVRDFGEISNLQVSRKGPGDFVSNADMMAEQTLIEQLSQDRPDYGFITEETGDIPARNNSPYTWVIDPIDGTTNFLHAIPTFAVSVALMEKDDVIAGVIFNPVTNELYYAEKGKGAYLMTPTGNIRLRVSGRNNIEYALIGSNCFKSTQTRTLVEKIAVDTSSVRFNGSTTLSLAAVAAGQYDAYVATHFKLWDVAAGYLLVKEAGGFVSDFKGERTINDIIKAQTIMASNSALKDVFLATIKK
;
A
#
# COMPACT_ATOMS: atom_id res chain seq x y z
N MET A 1 84.34 4.55 -11.28
CA MET A 1 83.27 3.87 -10.46
C MET A 1 82.09 4.83 -10.41
N PRO A 2 80.92 4.55 -11.00
CA PRO A 2 79.76 5.41 -10.86
C PRO A 2 78.92 4.98 -9.62
N ILE A 3 78.54 5.97 -8.84
CA ILE A 3 77.70 5.84 -7.63
C ILE A 3 76.24 5.71 -8.08
N THR A 4 75.61 4.57 -7.81
CA THR A 4 74.20 4.31 -8.08
C THR A 4 73.33 4.91 -6.96
N GLU A 5 72.61 5.99 -7.22
CA GLU A 5 71.57 6.54 -6.35
C GLU A 5 70.35 5.59 -6.32
N LYS A 6 70.05 5.03 -5.12
CA LYS A 6 68.82 4.31 -4.87
C LYS A 6 67.68 5.30 -4.69
N ARG A 7 66.75 5.36 -5.69
CA ARG A 7 65.48 6.05 -5.55
C ARG A 7 64.59 5.35 -4.57
N THR A 8 64.30 5.96 -3.44
CA THR A 8 63.31 5.54 -2.47
C THR A 8 61.88 5.82 -3.03
N ILE A 9 61.13 4.77 -3.31
CA ILE A 9 59.74 4.88 -3.75
C ILE A 9 58.89 5.09 -2.50
N THR A 10 58.35 6.28 -2.31
CA THR A 10 57.33 6.60 -1.29
C THR A 10 56.00 6.00 -1.71
N PRO A 11 55.31 5.21 -0.85
CA PRO A 11 54.02 4.65 -1.17
C PRO A 11 52.99 5.78 -1.29
N ARG A 12 52.18 5.77 -2.35
CA ARG A 12 51.04 6.68 -2.54
C ARG A 12 50.06 6.50 -1.39
N PRO A 13 49.49 7.59 -0.81
CA PRO A 13 48.46 7.49 0.20
C PRO A 13 47.26 6.75 -0.37
N GLN A 14 46.80 5.70 0.30
CA GLN A 14 45.52 5.04 0.00
C GLN A 14 44.41 6.09 0.12
N ALA A 15 43.66 6.28 -0.98
CA ALA A 15 42.49 7.14 -0.98
C ALA A 15 41.48 6.59 0.05
N PHE A 16 41.26 7.33 1.12
CA PHE A 16 40.17 7.09 2.07
C PHE A 16 38.86 7.10 1.27
N ARG A 17 38.26 5.93 1.09
CA ARG A 17 36.88 5.81 0.63
C ARG A 17 36.00 6.47 1.69
N ARG A 18 35.57 7.72 1.45
CA ARG A 18 34.54 8.37 2.27
C ARG A 18 33.30 7.47 2.20
N GLU A 19 32.97 6.81 3.30
CA GLU A 19 31.64 6.20 3.46
C GLU A 19 30.60 7.31 3.23
N LYS A 20 29.71 7.11 2.27
CA LYS A 20 28.60 8.02 2.06
C LYS A 20 27.73 7.97 3.32
N SER A 21 27.59 9.09 4.01
CA SER A 21 26.64 9.20 5.13
C SER A 21 25.25 8.83 4.64
N LYS A 22 24.56 7.96 5.38
CA LYS A 22 23.19 7.56 5.07
C LYS A 22 22.28 8.78 5.09
N THR A 23 21.35 8.83 4.14
CA THR A 23 20.30 9.83 4.12
C THR A 23 19.36 9.64 5.32
N ARG A 24 18.61 10.69 5.68
CA ARG A 24 17.61 10.60 6.75
C ARG A 24 16.58 9.52 6.48
N GLU A 25 16.15 9.38 5.23
CA GLU A 25 15.22 8.34 4.81
C GLU A 25 15.80 6.93 5.02
N GLU A 26 17.04 6.69 4.63
CA GLU A 26 17.73 5.41 4.87
C GLU A 26 17.81 5.08 6.36
N LEU A 27 18.09 6.07 7.21
CA LEU A 27 18.10 5.88 8.67
C LEU A 27 16.70 5.54 9.21
N MET A 28 15.64 6.17 8.68
CA MET A 28 14.26 5.86 9.07
C MET A 28 13.86 4.43 8.66
N ILE A 29 14.25 3.99 7.46
CA ILE A 29 13.98 2.63 6.97
C ILE A 29 14.74 1.60 7.83
N ASP A 30 15.99 1.85 8.16
CA ASP A 30 16.79 0.95 8.98
C ASP A 30 16.30 0.85 10.44
N ALA A 31 15.50 1.82 10.90
CA ALA A 31 14.87 1.78 12.23
C ALA A 31 13.54 0.97 12.26
N LEU A 32 13.04 0.52 11.11
CA LEU A 32 11.85 -0.33 11.00
C LEU A 32 12.17 -1.78 11.42
N SER A 33 11.12 -2.56 11.66
CA SER A 33 11.27 -4.00 11.84
C SER A 33 11.85 -4.67 10.59
N PRO A 34 12.47 -5.84 10.70
CA PRO A 34 13.05 -6.53 9.55
C PRO A 34 12.07 -6.75 8.39
N ASN A 35 10.79 -7.08 8.69
CA ASN A 35 9.78 -7.28 7.66
C ASN A 35 9.40 -5.96 6.98
N LEU A 36 9.12 -4.91 7.75
CA LEU A 36 8.80 -3.60 7.20
C LEU A 36 9.97 -3.02 6.40
N THR A 37 11.23 -3.22 6.84
CA THR A 37 12.42 -2.79 6.10
C THR A 37 12.46 -3.40 4.69
N VAL A 38 12.19 -4.70 4.59
CA VAL A 38 12.14 -5.43 3.30
C VAL A 38 11.00 -4.90 2.43
N MET A 39 9.78 -4.77 3.00
CA MET A 39 8.61 -4.27 2.28
C MET A 39 8.82 -2.86 1.74
N VAL A 40 9.32 -1.94 2.58
CA VAL A 40 9.55 -0.54 2.19
C VAL A 40 10.59 -0.44 1.07
N LYS A 41 11.69 -1.20 1.15
CA LYS A 41 12.69 -1.26 0.08
C LYS A 41 12.10 -1.77 -1.24
N ALA A 42 11.26 -2.81 -1.17
CA ALA A 42 10.62 -3.40 -2.34
C ALA A 42 9.65 -2.42 -3.03
N VAL A 43 8.70 -1.81 -2.28
CA VAL A 43 7.74 -0.86 -2.86
C VAL A 43 8.42 0.40 -3.41
N ARG A 44 9.47 0.89 -2.76
CA ARG A 44 10.27 2.01 -3.25
C ARG A 44 11.00 1.70 -4.56
N LYS A 45 11.51 0.47 -4.70
CA LYS A 45 12.16 0.04 -5.93
C LYS A 45 11.17 -0.08 -7.09
N ALA A 46 10.00 -0.70 -6.87
CA ALA A 46 8.92 -0.78 -7.84
C ALA A 46 8.41 0.62 -8.23
N GLY A 47 8.13 1.48 -7.25
CA GLY A 47 7.59 2.83 -7.47
C GLY A 47 8.49 3.74 -8.30
N ARG A 48 9.82 3.61 -8.22
CA ARG A 48 10.73 4.41 -9.07
C ARG A 48 10.53 4.18 -10.58
N ARG A 49 10.19 2.95 -10.97
CA ARG A 49 9.88 2.64 -12.37
C ARG A 49 8.50 3.17 -12.72
N MET A 50 7.52 2.94 -11.85
CA MET A 50 6.15 3.40 -12.07
C MET A 50 6.03 4.90 -12.29
N VAL A 51 6.81 5.73 -11.56
CA VAL A 51 6.83 7.19 -11.78
C VAL A 51 7.31 7.54 -13.19
N ARG A 52 8.31 6.84 -13.74
CA ARG A 52 8.76 7.05 -15.12
C ARG A 52 7.68 6.66 -16.11
N ASP A 53 7.12 5.46 -15.94
CA ASP A 53 6.09 4.92 -16.82
C ASP A 53 4.83 5.82 -16.78
N PHE A 54 4.45 6.31 -15.60
CA PHE A 54 3.36 7.29 -15.40
C PHE A 54 3.62 8.62 -16.12
N GLY A 55 4.85 9.15 -16.08
CA GLY A 55 5.22 10.35 -16.80
C GLY A 55 5.18 10.21 -18.33
N GLU A 56 5.30 8.99 -18.85
CA GLU A 56 5.25 8.69 -20.28
C GLU A 56 3.83 8.41 -20.80
N ILE A 57 2.87 8.05 -19.93
CA ILE A 57 1.49 7.76 -20.33
C ILE A 57 0.85 8.93 -21.09
N SER A 58 1.04 10.16 -20.66
CA SER A 58 0.51 11.36 -21.33
C SER A 58 1.05 11.52 -22.75
N ASN A 59 2.25 11.00 -23.03
CA ASN A 59 2.88 11.00 -24.35
C ASN A 59 2.50 9.76 -25.16
N LEU A 60 2.18 8.63 -24.51
CA LEU A 60 1.88 7.35 -25.13
C LEU A 60 0.40 7.20 -25.53
N GLN A 61 -0.50 8.01 -25.01
CA GLN A 61 -1.92 8.07 -25.47
C GLN A 61 -2.03 8.38 -26.97
N VAL A 62 -0.97 8.79 -27.62
CA VAL A 62 -0.87 9.10 -29.06
C VAL A 62 -0.25 7.93 -29.86
N SER A 63 0.27 6.86 -29.25
CA SER A 63 0.91 5.77 -29.95
C SER A 63 -0.06 4.64 -30.34
N ARG A 64 0.25 3.90 -31.45
CA ARG A 64 -0.58 2.83 -32.04
C ARG A 64 -0.83 1.60 -31.16
N LYS A 65 -0.16 1.45 -30.04
CA LYS A 65 -0.44 0.43 -29.00
C LYS A 65 -1.38 1.08 -28.00
N GLY A 66 -2.56 0.52 -27.78
CA GLY A 66 -3.56 1.10 -26.90
C GLY A 66 -3.06 1.28 -25.46
N PRO A 67 -3.63 2.21 -24.68
CA PRO A 67 -3.25 2.43 -23.29
C PRO A 67 -3.32 1.16 -22.42
N GLY A 68 -4.20 0.21 -22.74
CA GLY A 68 -4.35 -1.05 -22.01
C GLY A 68 -3.12 -1.96 -22.05
N ASP A 69 -2.45 -2.06 -23.21
CA ASP A 69 -1.24 -2.91 -23.34
C ASP A 69 -0.05 -2.34 -22.55
N PHE A 70 0.01 -1.03 -22.41
CA PHE A 70 1.09 -0.38 -21.66
C PHE A 70 0.93 -0.60 -20.15
N VAL A 71 -0.27 -0.49 -19.65
CA VAL A 71 -0.55 -0.69 -18.22
C VAL A 71 -0.32 -2.12 -17.81
N SER A 72 -0.81 -3.09 -18.56
CA SER A 72 -0.52 -4.51 -18.29
C SER A 72 0.99 -4.79 -18.19
N ASN A 73 1.82 -4.16 -19.02
CA ASN A 73 3.27 -4.26 -18.90
C ASN A 73 3.82 -3.59 -17.62
N ALA A 74 3.28 -2.43 -17.22
CA ALA A 74 3.71 -1.73 -16.01
C ALA A 74 3.36 -2.53 -14.75
N ASP A 75 2.14 -3.08 -14.68
CA ASP A 75 1.68 -3.96 -13.60
C ASP A 75 2.59 -5.18 -13.46
N MET A 76 2.77 -5.96 -14.54
CA MET A 76 3.62 -7.15 -14.53
C MET A 76 5.06 -6.85 -14.13
N MET A 77 5.64 -5.75 -14.61
CA MET A 77 7.02 -5.38 -14.29
C MET A 77 7.17 -4.89 -12.84
N ALA A 78 6.14 -4.21 -12.31
CA ALA A 78 6.10 -3.80 -10.92
C ALA A 78 6.00 -5.03 -10.01
N GLU A 79 5.09 -5.96 -10.32
CA GLU A 79 4.92 -7.21 -9.59
C GLU A 79 6.18 -8.06 -9.60
N GLN A 80 6.79 -8.27 -10.76
CA GLN A 80 8.04 -9.01 -10.87
C GLN A 80 9.14 -8.39 -10.00
N THR A 81 9.27 -7.05 -10.01
CA THR A 81 10.23 -6.33 -9.17
C THR A 81 9.96 -6.58 -7.68
N LEU A 82 8.69 -6.58 -7.26
CA LEU A 82 8.29 -6.85 -5.87
C LEU A 82 8.62 -8.29 -5.48
N ILE A 83 8.23 -9.28 -6.30
CA ILE A 83 8.51 -10.69 -6.05
C ILE A 83 10.03 -10.92 -5.94
N GLU A 84 10.84 -10.40 -6.88
CA GLU A 84 12.29 -10.52 -6.83
C GLU A 84 12.89 -9.95 -5.55
N GLN A 85 12.47 -8.72 -5.15
CA GLN A 85 13.02 -8.08 -3.96
C GLN A 85 12.62 -8.78 -2.66
N LEU A 86 11.36 -9.19 -2.55
CA LEU A 86 10.85 -9.86 -1.35
C LEU A 86 11.44 -11.27 -1.23
N SER A 87 11.59 -12.00 -2.35
CA SER A 87 12.20 -13.34 -2.35
C SER A 87 13.69 -13.35 -2.00
N GLN A 88 14.44 -12.27 -2.32
CA GLN A 88 15.86 -12.18 -1.96
C GLN A 88 16.08 -12.22 -0.44
N ASP A 89 15.21 -11.53 0.31
CA ASP A 89 15.33 -11.43 1.76
C ASP A 89 14.52 -12.52 2.50
N ARG A 90 13.48 -13.08 1.86
CA ARG A 90 12.53 -14.06 2.42
C ARG A 90 12.20 -15.16 1.41
N PRO A 91 13.15 -16.05 1.06
CA PRO A 91 13.01 -17.02 -0.04
C PRO A 91 11.96 -18.11 0.21
N ASP A 92 11.56 -18.34 1.47
CA ASP A 92 10.61 -19.37 1.85
C ASP A 92 9.15 -18.89 1.91
N TYR A 93 8.91 -17.57 1.80
CA TYR A 93 7.56 -17.02 1.90
C TYR A 93 6.78 -17.27 0.60
N GLY A 94 5.46 -17.52 0.73
CA GLY A 94 4.55 -17.60 -0.40
C GLY A 94 4.12 -16.22 -0.90
N PHE A 95 3.41 -16.21 -2.02
CA PHE A 95 2.84 -14.99 -2.61
C PHE A 95 1.39 -15.24 -3.05
N ILE A 96 0.56 -14.23 -2.87
CA ILE A 96 -0.76 -14.05 -3.48
C ILE A 96 -0.69 -12.71 -4.19
N THR A 97 -0.77 -12.73 -5.53
CA THR A 97 -0.53 -11.55 -6.36
C THR A 97 -1.62 -11.39 -7.41
N GLU A 98 -1.82 -10.16 -7.90
CA GLU A 98 -2.88 -9.86 -8.85
C GLU A 98 -2.61 -10.46 -10.24
N GLU A 99 -1.37 -10.33 -10.75
CA GLU A 99 -1.02 -10.66 -12.12
C GLU A 99 -0.54 -12.12 -12.26
N THR A 100 0.36 -12.57 -11.40
CA THR A 100 0.94 -13.92 -11.45
C THR A 100 0.07 -14.95 -10.73
N GLY A 101 -0.76 -14.53 -9.74
CA GLY A 101 -1.55 -15.41 -8.89
C GLY A 101 -0.77 -15.97 -7.71
N ASP A 102 -1.09 -17.21 -7.30
CA ASP A 102 -0.58 -17.81 -6.07
C ASP A 102 0.74 -18.54 -6.30
N ILE A 103 1.76 -18.19 -5.51
CA ILE A 103 3.04 -18.92 -5.43
C ILE A 103 3.12 -19.54 -4.03
N PRO A 104 3.11 -20.89 -3.90
CA PRO A 104 3.13 -21.55 -2.60
C PRO A 104 4.40 -21.24 -1.80
N ALA A 105 4.25 -21.11 -0.49
CA ALA A 105 5.37 -21.00 0.43
C ALA A 105 6.23 -22.28 0.41
N ARG A 106 7.54 -22.12 0.66
CA ARG A 106 8.49 -23.23 0.75
C ARG A 106 8.74 -23.60 2.21
N ASN A 107 9.27 -24.80 2.45
CA ASN A 107 9.70 -25.28 3.77
C ASN A 107 8.61 -25.14 4.87
N ASN A 108 7.33 -25.30 4.48
CA ASN A 108 6.17 -25.13 5.37
C ASN A 108 6.15 -23.73 6.07
N SER A 109 6.69 -22.70 5.45
CA SER A 109 6.64 -21.35 5.99
C SER A 109 5.18 -20.91 6.18
N PRO A 110 4.82 -20.34 7.34
CA PRO A 110 3.46 -19.85 7.59
C PRO A 110 3.21 -18.46 6.96
N TYR A 111 4.21 -17.88 6.31
CA TYR A 111 4.20 -16.50 5.81
C TYR A 111 3.87 -16.41 4.33
N THR A 112 3.02 -15.44 3.98
CA THR A 112 2.62 -15.17 2.59
C THR A 112 2.59 -13.66 2.37
N TRP A 113 3.24 -13.21 1.30
CA TRP A 113 3.12 -11.86 0.78
C TRP A 113 1.84 -11.72 -0.02
N VAL A 114 1.10 -10.63 0.19
CA VAL A 114 -0.08 -10.26 -0.59
C VAL A 114 0.22 -8.98 -1.31
N ILE A 115 0.15 -8.97 -2.65
CA ILE A 115 0.67 -7.89 -3.49
C ILE A 115 -0.39 -7.41 -4.47
N ASP A 116 -0.60 -6.10 -4.49
CA ASP A 116 -1.22 -5.36 -5.59
C ASP A 116 -0.14 -4.44 -6.18
N PRO A 117 0.30 -4.67 -7.42
CA PRO A 117 1.34 -3.87 -8.03
C PRO A 117 0.89 -2.45 -8.35
N ILE A 118 -0.37 -2.24 -8.78
CA ILE A 118 -0.95 -0.92 -9.09
C ILE A 118 -2.43 -0.87 -8.71
N ASP A 119 -2.77 -0.70 -7.44
CA ASP A 119 -4.15 -0.37 -7.06
C ASP A 119 -4.53 1.00 -7.62
N GLY A 120 -5.57 1.02 -8.44
CA GLY A 120 -5.99 2.19 -9.19
C GLY A 120 -5.46 2.23 -10.63
N THR A 121 -5.37 1.08 -11.30
CA THR A 121 -4.94 0.90 -12.69
C THR A 121 -5.64 1.86 -13.65
N THR A 122 -6.96 2.08 -13.48
CA THR A 122 -7.70 3.07 -14.29
C THR A 122 -7.15 4.49 -14.09
N ASN A 123 -6.84 4.88 -12.87
CA ASN A 123 -6.24 6.20 -12.58
C ASN A 123 -4.86 6.32 -13.23
N PHE A 124 -4.05 5.28 -13.10
CA PHE A 124 -2.75 5.21 -13.75
C PHE A 124 -2.86 5.43 -15.25
N LEU A 125 -3.77 4.72 -15.94
CA LEU A 125 -4.06 4.86 -17.39
C LEU A 125 -4.46 6.28 -17.80
N HIS A 126 -5.18 6.97 -16.94
CA HIS A 126 -5.67 8.33 -17.20
C HIS A 126 -4.74 9.43 -16.66
N ALA A 127 -3.51 9.09 -16.29
CA ALA A 127 -2.54 10.02 -15.71
C ALA A 127 -3.07 10.76 -14.45
N ILE A 128 -3.95 10.10 -13.68
CA ILE A 128 -4.44 10.60 -12.40
C ILE A 128 -3.52 10.09 -11.30
N PRO A 129 -2.89 10.95 -10.47
CA PRO A 129 -1.86 10.55 -9.50
C PRO A 129 -2.43 9.89 -8.23
N THR A 130 -3.54 9.15 -8.37
CA THR A 130 -4.23 8.46 -7.27
C THR A 130 -4.19 6.96 -7.50
N PHE A 131 -3.01 6.37 -7.31
CA PHE A 131 -2.75 4.94 -7.38
C PHE A 131 -1.62 4.59 -6.40
N ALA A 132 -1.51 3.31 -6.05
CA ALA A 132 -0.52 2.88 -5.08
C ALA A 132 -0.01 1.46 -5.34
N VAL A 133 1.20 1.17 -4.88
CA VAL A 133 1.69 -0.19 -4.64
C VAL A 133 1.21 -0.62 -3.26
N SER A 134 0.61 -1.78 -3.15
CA SER A 134 0.18 -2.37 -1.88
C SER A 134 0.88 -3.69 -1.63
N VAL A 135 1.50 -3.84 -0.46
CA VAL A 135 2.12 -5.08 0.01
C VAL A 135 1.67 -5.35 1.43
N ALA A 136 1.11 -6.54 1.67
CA ALA A 136 0.85 -7.03 3.02
C ALA A 136 1.65 -8.31 3.29
N LEU A 137 1.93 -8.57 4.56
CA LEU A 137 2.47 -9.83 5.05
C LEU A 137 1.42 -10.51 5.91
N MET A 138 1.06 -11.71 5.54
CA MET A 138 0.21 -12.59 6.36
C MET A 138 1.04 -13.66 7.05
N GLU A 139 0.69 -13.97 8.29
CA GLU A 139 1.07 -15.19 8.98
C GLU A 139 -0.17 -16.05 9.09
N LYS A 140 -0.25 -17.12 8.28
CA LYS A 140 -1.47 -17.93 8.09
C LYS A 140 -2.66 -17.04 7.66
N ASP A 141 -3.67 -16.91 8.54
CA ASP A 141 -4.91 -16.19 8.28
C ASP A 141 -4.90 -14.73 8.82
N ASP A 142 -3.77 -14.24 9.32
CA ASP A 142 -3.72 -12.93 9.97
C ASP A 142 -2.75 -11.98 9.26
N VAL A 143 -3.17 -10.76 9.03
CA VAL A 143 -2.31 -9.72 8.45
C VAL A 143 -1.45 -9.12 9.56
N ILE A 144 -0.12 -9.27 9.46
CA ILE A 144 0.84 -8.86 10.50
C ILE A 144 1.67 -7.63 10.13
N ALA A 145 1.81 -7.32 8.84
CA ALA A 145 2.41 -6.07 8.37
C ALA A 145 1.75 -5.60 7.08
N GLY A 146 1.74 -4.30 6.82
CA GLY A 146 1.17 -3.71 5.61
C GLY A 146 1.88 -2.42 5.22
N VAL A 147 2.08 -2.24 3.91
CA VAL A 147 2.67 -1.03 3.31
C VAL A 147 1.83 -0.64 2.11
N ILE A 148 1.45 0.64 2.02
CA ILE A 148 0.80 1.25 0.87
C ILE A 148 1.66 2.45 0.45
N PHE A 149 2.08 2.49 -0.80
CA PHE A 149 2.98 3.53 -1.30
C PHE A 149 2.42 4.18 -2.57
N ASN A 150 2.09 5.47 -2.48
CA ASN A 150 1.84 6.29 -3.66
C ASN A 150 3.17 6.87 -4.14
N PRO A 151 3.72 6.42 -5.28
CA PRO A 151 5.04 6.83 -5.73
C PRO A 151 5.07 8.26 -6.31
N VAL A 152 3.92 8.80 -6.72
CA VAL A 152 3.84 10.17 -7.30
C VAL A 152 3.86 11.22 -6.20
N THR A 153 3.05 11.03 -5.13
CA THR A 153 3.03 11.94 -3.97
C THR A 153 4.14 11.64 -2.98
N ASN A 154 4.84 10.51 -3.16
CA ASN A 154 5.86 9.99 -2.24
C ASN A 154 5.35 9.74 -0.81
N GLU A 155 4.07 9.44 -0.67
CA GLU A 155 3.42 9.06 0.58
C GLU A 155 3.50 7.56 0.80
N LEU A 156 4.11 7.15 1.91
CA LEU A 156 4.26 5.76 2.28
C LEU A 156 3.60 5.52 3.63
N TYR A 157 2.48 4.80 3.60
CA TYR A 157 1.73 4.37 4.76
C TYR A 157 2.19 2.97 5.16
N TYR A 158 2.42 2.74 6.45
CA TYR A 158 2.81 1.41 6.93
C TYR A 158 2.24 1.11 8.31
N ALA A 159 2.01 -0.17 8.58
CA ALA A 159 1.61 -0.68 9.88
C ALA A 159 2.24 -2.04 10.16
N GLU A 160 2.44 -2.33 11.44
CA GLU A 160 2.79 -3.66 11.94
C GLU A 160 1.91 -3.96 13.14
N LYS A 161 1.39 -5.19 13.20
CA LYS A 161 0.43 -5.63 14.22
C LYS A 161 0.94 -5.32 15.63
N GLY A 162 0.15 -4.59 16.40
CA GLY A 162 0.45 -4.16 17.76
C GLY A 162 1.45 -3.00 17.89
N LYS A 163 1.92 -2.41 16.76
CA LYS A 163 2.91 -1.33 16.78
C LYS A 163 2.38 0.01 16.27
N GLY A 164 1.13 0.03 15.79
CA GLY A 164 0.49 1.22 15.24
C GLY A 164 0.70 1.39 13.74
N ALA A 165 0.02 2.40 13.19
CA ALA A 165 0.11 2.81 11.79
C ALA A 165 0.81 4.16 11.67
N TYR A 166 1.54 4.35 10.57
CA TYR A 166 2.37 5.54 10.34
C TYR A 166 2.36 5.96 8.87
N LEU A 167 2.53 7.26 8.66
CA LEU A 167 2.89 7.86 7.37
C LEU A 167 4.37 8.26 7.42
N MET A 168 5.18 7.69 6.54
CA MET A 168 6.57 8.08 6.33
C MET A 168 6.63 9.28 5.39
N THR A 169 7.22 10.37 5.85
CA THR A 169 7.48 11.58 5.08
C THR A 169 8.97 11.87 5.02
N PRO A 170 9.46 12.75 4.13
CA PRO A 170 10.86 13.16 4.11
C PRO A 170 11.37 13.76 5.42
N THR A 171 10.44 14.30 6.23
CA THR A 171 10.76 14.97 7.50
C THR A 171 10.63 14.07 8.72
N GLY A 172 10.04 12.87 8.60
CA GLY A 172 9.89 11.91 9.70
C GLY A 172 8.64 11.03 9.56
N ASN A 173 8.40 10.20 10.57
CA ASN A 173 7.23 9.35 10.65
C ASN A 173 6.13 10.03 11.45
N ILE A 174 4.93 10.13 10.87
CA ILE A 174 3.73 10.65 11.52
C ILE A 174 2.87 9.46 11.94
N ARG A 175 2.57 9.34 13.23
CA ARG A 175 1.66 8.30 13.72
C ARG A 175 0.24 8.60 13.26
N LEU A 176 -0.38 7.63 12.60
CA LEU A 176 -1.75 7.73 12.11
C LEU A 176 -2.76 7.46 13.23
N ARG A 177 -3.90 8.12 13.14
CA ARG A 177 -5.09 7.88 13.94
C ARG A 177 -6.31 8.15 13.09
N VAL A 178 -7.30 7.28 13.18
CA VAL A 178 -8.62 7.55 12.60
C VAL A 178 -9.22 8.82 13.17
N SER A 179 -10.17 9.42 12.46
CA SER A 179 -10.80 10.67 12.89
C SER A 179 -11.57 10.49 14.22
N GLY A 180 -11.76 11.59 14.94
CA GLY A 180 -12.57 11.64 16.15
C GLY A 180 -14.02 12.14 15.91
N ARG A 181 -14.46 12.28 14.63
CA ARG A 181 -15.82 12.72 14.30
C ARG A 181 -16.84 11.69 14.77
N ASN A 182 -17.88 12.17 15.43
CA ASN A 182 -18.94 11.36 16.02
C ASN A 182 -20.35 11.71 15.51
N ASN A 183 -20.48 12.73 14.66
CA ASN A 183 -21.73 13.06 13.98
C ASN A 183 -21.62 12.65 12.50
N ILE A 184 -22.54 11.78 12.05
CA ILE A 184 -22.59 11.25 10.69
C ILE A 184 -22.81 12.36 9.64
N GLU A 185 -23.53 13.43 9.95
CA GLU A 185 -23.78 14.55 9.05
C GLU A 185 -22.50 15.26 8.59
N TYR A 186 -21.44 15.18 9.38
CA TYR A 186 -20.11 15.74 9.03
C TYR A 186 -19.15 14.71 8.46
N ALA A 187 -19.60 13.45 8.33
CA ALA A 187 -18.73 12.38 7.89
C ALA A 187 -18.42 12.46 6.39
N LEU A 188 -17.15 12.24 6.05
CA LEU A 188 -16.68 12.07 4.69
C LEU A 188 -16.39 10.58 4.44
N ILE A 189 -17.07 10.01 3.43
CA ILE A 189 -17.04 8.58 3.15
C ILE A 189 -16.30 8.32 1.84
N GLY A 190 -15.43 7.31 1.83
CA GLY A 190 -14.89 6.74 0.61
C GLY A 190 -15.70 5.51 0.16
N SER A 191 -15.76 5.27 -1.16
CA SER A 191 -16.35 4.04 -1.70
C SER A 191 -15.66 3.64 -3.00
N ASN A 192 -15.78 2.35 -3.38
CA ASN A 192 -15.40 1.90 -4.71
C ASN A 192 -16.51 2.21 -5.73
N CYS A 193 -16.18 2.04 -7.02
CA CYS A 193 -17.11 2.42 -8.08
C CYS A 193 -18.42 1.60 -8.06
N PHE A 194 -19.48 2.15 -8.67
CA PHE A 194 -20.82 1.55 -8.79
C PHE A 194 -20.88 0.34 -9.75
N LYS A 195 -20.04 -0.66 -9.58
CA LYS A 195 -20.05 -1.86 -10.43
C LYS A 195 -21.25 -2.78 -10.16
N SER A 196 -21.94 -2.60 -9.02
CA SER A 196 -23.12 -3.40 -8.65
C SER A 196 -24.28 -2.54 -8.16
N THR A 197 -25.52 -3.03 -8.34
CA THR A 197 -26.72 -2.41 -7.78
C THR A 197 -26.64 -2.35 -6.25
N GLN A 198 -26.10 -3.39 -5.62
CA GLN A 198 -25.93 -3.42 -4.17
C GLN A 198 -25.06 -2.27 -3.66
N THR A 199 -23.90 -2.04 -4.28
CA THR A 199 -23.01 -0.93 -3.89
C THR A 199 -23.68 0.42 -4.12
N ARG A 200 -24.40 0.59 -5.24
CA ARG A 200 -25.13 1.83 -5.55
C ARG A 200 -26.17 2.13 -4.47
N THR A 201 -27.06 1.19 -4.18
CA THR A 201 -28.11 1.37 -3.16
C THR A 201 -27.53 1.68 -1.80
N LEU A 202 -26.43 1.03 -1.42
CA LEU A 202 -25.72 1.31 -0.16
C LEU A 202 -25.17 2.73 -0.13
N VAL A 203 -24.49 3.15 -1.18
CA VAL A 203 -23.92 4.50 -1.25
C VAL A 203 -25.00 5.57 -1.26
N GLU A 204 -26.10 5.38 -1.96
CA GLU A 204 -27.26 6.28 -1.95
C GLU A 204 -27.81 6.45 -0.52
N LYS A 205 -27.99 5.36 0.22
CA LYS A 205 -28.44 5.42 1.63
C LYS A 205 -27.48 6.19 2.52
N ILE A 206 -26.17 5.89 2.42
CA ILE A 206 -25.15 6.55 3.23
C ILE A 206 -25.03 8.03 2.85
N ALA A 207 -25.12 8.37 1.55
CA ALA A 207 -24.95 9.73 1.06
C ALA A 207 -26.02 10.70 1.58
N VAL A 208 -27.23 10.21 1.88
CA VAL A 208 -28.32 11.04 2.44
C VAL A 208 -27.98 11.57 3.82
N ASP A 209 -27.29 10.77 4.63
CA ASP A 209 -27.02 11.05 6.04
C ASP A 209 -25.62 11.65 6.27
N THR A 210 -24.78 11.75 5.22
CA THR A 210 -23.36 12.15 5.36
C THR A 210 -23.05 13.45 4.62
N SER A 211 -21.95 14.09 4.99
CA SER A 211 -21.51 15.33 4.35
C SER A 211 -21.15 15.12 2.88
N SER A 212 -20.50 14.02 2.54
CA SER A 212 -20.07 13.76 1.16
C SER A 212 -19.51 12.35 0.97
N VAL A 213 -19.60 11.85 -0.27
CA VAL A 213 -18.97 10.59 -0.70
C VAL A 213 -17.86 10.87 -1.71
N ARG A 214 -16.80 10.10 -1.67
CA ARG A 214 -15.65 10.15 -2.59
C ARG A 214 -15.43 8.80 -3.26
N PHE A 215 -15.16 8.87 -4.56
CA PHE A 215 -14.77 7.75 -5.41
C PHE A 215 -13.40 8.10 -6.00
N ASN A 216 -12.31 7.76 -5.29
CA ASN A 216 -10.97 8.13 -5.73
C ASN A 216 -10.31 7.10 -6.67
N GLY A 217 -10.95 5.93 -6.87
CA GLY A 217 -10.48 4.91 -7.80
C GLY A 217 -9.36 4.00 -7.27
N SER A 218 -8.99 4.13 -6.00
CA SER A 218 -7.99 3.29 -5.30
C SER A 218 -8.54 2.86 -3.94
N THR A 219 -8.68 1.55 -3.75
CA THR A 219 -9.16 0.97 -2.49
C THR A 219 -8.14 1.12 -1.38
N THR A 220 -6.88 0.84 -1.67
CA THR A 220 -5.79 0.91 -0.69
C THR A 220 -5.58 2.34 -0.18
N LEU A 221 -5.57 3.35 -1.07
CA LEU A 221 -5.46 4.77 -0.67
C LEU A 221 -6.70 5.24 0.08
N SER A 222 -7.90 4.73 -0.23
CA SER A 222 -9.11 5.06 0.53
C SER A 222 -9.03 4.53 1.95
N LEU A 223 -8.54 3.29 2.15
CA LEU A 223 -8.31 2.72 3.48
C LEU A 223 -7.19 3.45 4.23
N ALA A 224 -6.13 3.85 3.54
CA ALA A 224 -5.08 4.71 4.11
C ALA A 224 -5.64 6.07 4.56
N ALA A 225 -6.55 6.67 3.79
CA ALA A 225 -7.24 7.91 4.14
C ALA A 225 -8.11 7.75 5.40
N VAL A 226 -8.77 6.59 5.60
CA VAL A 226 -9.48 6.29 6.86
C VAL A 226 -8.47 6.19 8.02
N ALA A 227 -7.37 5.46 7.84
CA ALA A 227 -6.33 5.33 8.87
C ALA A 227 -5.70 6.68 9.24
N ALA A 228 -5.62 7.61 8.29
CA ALA A 228 -5.11 8.98 8.48
C ALA A 228 -6.16 9.96 9.03
N GLY A 229 -7.41 9.54 9.25
CA GLY A 229 -8.49 10.41 9.72
C GLY A 229 -8.98 11.44 8.69
N GLN A 230 -8.60 11.27 7.42
CA GLN A 230 -9.06 12.09 6.30
C GLN A 230 -10.47 11.67 5.87
N TYR A 231 -10.74 10.37 5.80
CA TYR A 231 -12.08 9.81 5.66
C TYR A 231 -12.56 9.28 7.02
N ASP A 232 -13.87 9.36 7.26
CA ASP A 232 -14.49 8.84 8.48
C ASP A 232 -14.88 7.38 8.32
N ALA A 233 -15.18 6.98 7.09
CA ALA A 233 -15.38 5.58 6.73
C ALA A 233 -15.03 5.31 5.27
N TYR A 234 -14.88 4.02 4.96
CA TYR A 234 -14.81 3.46 3.62
C TYR A 234 -15.74 2.25 3.54
N VAL A 235 -16.54 2.18 2.49
CA VAL A 235 -17.43 1.05 2.21
C VAL A 235 -17.22 0.57 0.78
N ALA A 236 -17.08 -0.75 0.61
CA ALA A 236 -16.87 -1.34 -0.70
C ALA A 236 -17.42 -2.75 -0.79
N THR A 237 -17.65 -3.17 -2.04
CA THR A 237 -18.02 -4.53 -2.42
C THR A 237 -17.16 -4.97 -3.61
N HIS A 238 -17.04 -6.30 -3.85
CA HIS A 238 -16.35 -6.84 -5.01
C HIS A 238 -14.89 -6.37 -5.14
N PHE A 239 -14.07 -6.81 -4.22
CA PHE A 239 -12.62 -6.59 -4.15
C PHE A 239 -11.89 -7.91 -3.96
N LYS A 240 -10.60 -7.88 -4.10
CA LYS A 240 -9.70 -9.01 -3.85
C LYS A 240 -8.93 -8.81 -2.53
N LEU A 241 -8.23 -9.86 -2.09
CA LEU A 241 -7.43 -9.80 -0.85
C LEU A 241 -6.35 -8.72 -0.93
N TRP A 242 -5.70 -8.57 -2.06
CA TRP A 242 -4.63 -7.60 -2.26
C TRP A 242 -5.09 -6.14 -2.23
N ASP A 243 -6.35 -5.86 -2.60
CA ASP A 243 -6.94 -4.51 -2.52
C ASP A 243 -7.11 -4.04 -1.07
N VAL A 244 -7.26 -4.97 -0.11
CA VAL A 244 -7.70 -4.61 1.24
C VAL A 244 -6.73 -5.01 2.35
N ALA A 245 -5.86 -5.99 2.16
CA ALA A 245 -5.07 -6.59 3.24
C ALA A 245 -4.19 -5.55 3.98
N ALA A 246 -3.42 -4.75 3.26
CA ALA A 246 -2.58 -3.72 3.89
C ALA A 246 -3.42 -2.64 4.57
N GLY A 247 -4.47 -2.15 3.89
CA GLY A 247 -5.40 -1.14 4.41
C GLY A 247 -6.18 -1.60 5.64
N TYR A 248 -6.59 -2.88 5.67
CA TYR A 248 -7.22 -3.50 6.83
C TYR A 248 -6.37 -3.35 8.10
N LEU A 249 -5.08 -3.68 8.00
CA LEU A 249 -4.18 -3.55 9.13
C LEU A 249 -3.94 -2.08 9.49
N LEU A 250 -3.72 -1.20 8.50
CA LEU A 250 -3.52 0.23 8.72
C LEU A 250 -4.66 0.84 9.55
N VAL A 251 -5.91 0.58 9.16
CA VAL A 251 -7.09 1.12 9.88
C VAL A 251 -7.16 0.56 11.30
N LYS A 252 -6.94 -0.74 11.50
CA LYS A 252 -6.94 -1.36 12.85
C LYS A 252 -5.86 -0.75 13.75
N GLU A 253 -4.64 -0.62 13.24
CA GLU A 253 -3.50 -0.09 13.98
C GLU A 253 -3.59 1.44 14.20
N ALA A 254 -4.40 2.15 13.40
CA ALA A 254 -4.77 3.54 13.62
C ALA A 254 -5.92 3.73 14.64
N GLY A 255 -6.44 2.64 15.24
CA GLY A 255 -7.51 2.66 16.22
C GLY A 255 -8.92 2.66 15.61
N GLY A 256 -9.04 2.32 14.32
CA GLY A 256 -10.31 2.19 13.62
C GLY A 256 -10.94 0.81 13.75
N PHE A 257 -12.09 0.69 13.12
CA PHE A 257 -12.90 -0.52 13.07
C PHE A 257 -12.99 -1.00 11.62
N VAL A 258 -12.78 -2.30 11.40
CA VAL A 258 -12.94 -2.93 10.08
C VAL A 258 -13.76 -4.21 10.22
N SER A 259 -14.76 -4.38 9.37
CA SER A 259 -15.61 -5.57 9.32
C SER A 259 -16.21 -5.78 7.93
N ASP A 260 -16.85 -6.93 7.73
CA ASP A 260 -17.84 -7.09 6.69
C ASP A 260 -19.14 -6.31 7.04
N PHE A 261 -20.13 -6.35 6.16
CA PHE A 261 -21.43 -5.67 6.40
C PHE A 261 -22.30 -6.34 7.48
N LYS A 262 -21.95 -7.56 7.92
CA LYS A 262 -22.60 -8.24 9.05
C LYS A 262 -21.98 -7.88 10.39
N GLY A 263 -20.74 -7.37 10.37
CA GLY A 263 -19.97 -7.01 11.55
C GLY A 263 -18.87 -8.03 11.89
N GLU A 264 -18.65 -9.04 11.03
CA GLU A 264 -17.54 -10.00 11.19
C GLU A 264 -16.21 -9.31 10.86
N ARG A 265 -15.17 -9.60 11.65
CA ARG A 265 -13.97 -8.74 11.71
C ARG A 265 -12.69 -9.41 11.23
N THR A 266 -12.70 -10.68 10.89
CA THR A 266 -11.50 -11.33 10.34
C THR A 266 -11.34 -10.97 8.88
N ILE A 267 -10.10 -10.95 8.39
CA ILE A 267 -9.85 -10.69 6.97
C ILE A 267 -10.51 -11.76 6.09
N ASN A 268 -10.54 -13.00 6.55
CA ASN A 268 -11.17 -14.11 5.83
C ASN A 268 -12.68 -13.95 5.72
N ASP A 269 -13.38 -13.49 6.79
CA ASP A 269 -14.81 -13.21 6.73
C ASP A 269 -15.11 -12.09 5.74
N ILE A 270 -14.32 -11.00 5.75
CA ILE A 270 -14.42 -9.86 4.84
C ILE A 270 -14.26 -10.31 3.38
N ILE A 271 -13.24 -11.12 3.09
CA ILE A 271 -13.00 -11.67 1.75
C ILE A 271 -14.12 -12.61 1.32
N LYS A 272 -14.57 -13.50 2.20
CA LYS A 272 -15.69 -14.41 1.91
C LYS A 272 -17.00 -13.68 1.66
N ALA A 273 -17.27 -12.62 2.42
CA ALA A 273 -18.47 -11.80 2.27
C ALA A 273 -18.42 -10.87 1.05
N GLN A 274 -17.23 -10.60 0.51
CA GLN A 274 -17.01 -9.62 -0.57
C GLN A 274 -17.56 -8.23 -0.22
N THR A 275 -17.54 -7.86 1.06
CA THR A 275 -18.00 -6.58 1.59
C THR A 275 -17.04 -6.10 2.67
N ILE A 276 -16.71 -4.80 2.66
CA ILE A 276 -15.88 -4.17 3.69
C ILE A 276 -16.48 -2.85 4.13
N MET A 277 -16.50 -2.64 5.43
CA MET A 277 -16.73 -1.37 6.09
C MET A 277 -15.55 -1.09 7.01
N ALA A 278 -14.82 -0.02 6.75
CA ALA A 278 -13.78 0.51 7.60
C ALA A 278 -14.23 1.88 8.11
N SER A 279 -14.08 2.17 9.40
CA SER A 279 -14.51 3.45 9.97
C SER A 279 -13.71 3.85 11.20
N ASN A 280 -13.86 5.09 11.63
CA ASN A 280 -13.50 5.47 12.99
C ASN A 280 -14.41 4.73 14.00
N SER A 281 -13.94 4.59 15.23
CA SER A 281 -14.65 3.82 16.26
C SER A 281 -15.95 4.48 16.74
N ALA A 282 -16.10 5.80 16.57
CA ALA A 282 -17.28 6.54 17.04
C ALA A 282 -18.50 6.33 16.14
N LEU A 283 -18.29 6.14 14.83
CA LEU A 283 -19.37 6.02 13.84
C LEU A 283 -19.67 4.58 13.40
N LYS A 284 -18.91 3.57 13.87
CA LYS A 284 -19.04 2.17 13.45
C LYS A 284 -20.47 1.63 13.54
N ASP A 285 -21.15 1.86 14.68
CA ASP A 285 -22.47 1.29 14.93
C ASP A 285 -23.54 1.96 14.07
N VAL A 286 -23.39 3.27 13.82
CA VAL A 286 -24.27 4.04 12.93
C VAL A 286 -24.13 3.53 11.49
N PHE A 287 -22.91 3.34 11.00
CA PHE A 287 -22.68 2.80 9.65
C PHE A 287 -23.20 1.37 9.51
N LEU A 288 -22.93 0.48 10.48
CA LEU A 288 -23.45 -0.89 10.44
C LEU A 288 -24.98 -0.91 10.44
N ALA A 289 -25.64 -0.04 11.22
CA ALA A 289 -27.08 0.08 11.22
C ALA A 289 -27.63 0.59 9.88
N THR A 290 -26.98 1.58 9.26
CA THR A 290 -27.38 2.12 7.95
C THR A 290 -27.21 1.09 6.85
N ILE A 291 -26.14 0.28 6.88
CA ILE A 291 -25.87 -0.78 5.90
C ILE A 291 -26.90 -1.91 5.99
N LYS A 292 -27.38 -2.22 7.20
CA LYS A 292 -28.36 -3.32 7.44
C LYS A 292 -29.82 -2.96 7.13
N LYS A 293 -30.16 -1.68 7.02
CA LYS A 293 -31.47 -1.18 6.59
C LYS A 293 -31.67 -1.35 5.07
#